data_140d12af81b0226d012c91714b501521
#
_entry.id   140d12af81b0226d012c91714b501521
#
_cell.length_a   1.000
_cell.length_b   1.000
_cell.length_c   1.000
_cell.angle_alpha   90.00
_cell.angle_beta   90.00
_cell.angle_gamma   90.00
#
_symmetry.space_group_name_H-M   'P 1'
#
loop_
_entity.id
_entity.type
_entity.pdbx_description
1 polymer ?
#
loop_
_entity_poly.entity_id
_entity_poly.type
_entity_poly.pdbx_seq_one_letter_code
_entity_poly.pdbx_strand_id
1 'polypeptide(L)'
;FQLIDVREPHEYDFCNLNGELIPQGDIPDSVDKIDRDKKVVIYCRSGARSGNMVQWLERNHQFENLYNLKGGILAWAREIDPSMPTY
;
A
#
# COMPACT_ATOMS: atom_id res chain seq x y z
N PHE A 1 -3.08 10.61 -8.24
CA PHE A 1 -3.37 9.24 -7.77
C PHE A 1 -3.35 9.20 -6.24
N GLN A 2 -3.92 8.15 -5.67
CA GLN A 2 -3.88 7.93 -4.23
C GLN A 2 -2.84 6.86 -3.92
N LEU A 3 -2.04 7.08 -2.86
CA LEU A 3 -1.01 6.15 -2.42
C LEU A 3 -1.36 5.68 -1.00
N ILE A 4 -1.49 4.37 -0.81
CA ILE A 4 -1.90 3.79 0.48
C ILE A 4 -0.85 2.81 0.97
N ASP A 5 -0.44 2.97 2.24
CA ASP A 5 0.48 2.10 2.94
C ASP A 5 -0.33 1.20 3.89
N VAL A 6 -0.25 -0.12 3.69
CA VAL A 6 -1.00 -1.08 4.52
C VAL A 6 -0.14 -1.76 5.59
N ARG A 7 1.06 -1.21 5.84
CA ARG A 7 1.94 -1.71 6.89
C ARG A 7 1.47 -1.24 8.27
N GLU A 8 2.21 -1.64 9.31
CA GLU A 8 1.93 -1.21 10.66
C GLU A 8 2.54 0.16 10.95
N PRO A 9 2.01 0.91 11.96
CA PRO A 9 2.50 2.25 12.25
C PRO A 9 4.00 2.32 12.53
N HIS A 10 4.59 1.32 13.21
CA HIS A 10 6.02 1.32 13.51
C HIS A 10 6.87 1.17 12.24
N GLU A 11 6.35 0.46 11.24
CA GLU A 11 7.03 0.35 9.95
C GLU A 11 7.00 1.69 9.21
N TYR A 12 5.87 2.37 9.24
CA TYR A 12 5.70 3.69 8.63
C TYR A 12 6.65 4.71 9.27
N ASP A 13 6.78 4.66 10.59
CA ASP A 13 7.67 5.58 11.30
C ASP A 13 9.13 5.36 10.94
N PHE A 14 9.51 4.11 10.65
CA PHE A 14 10.89 3.78 10.28
C PHE A 14 11.25 4.32 8.89
N CYS A 15 10.40 4.08 7.91
CA CYS A 15 10.54 4.65 6.56
C CYS A 15 9.18 4.57 5.85
N ASN A 16 8.93 5.50 4.93
CA ASN A 16 7.67 5.51 4.18
C ASN A 16 7.83 6.26 2.87
N LEU A 17 6.81 6.17 2.02
CA LEU A 17 6.73 6.87 0.74
C LEU A 17 5.74 8.04 0.80
N ASN A 18 5.44 8.54 1.99
CA ASN A 18 4.44 9.59 2.23
C ASN A 18 3.03 9.16 1.81
N GLY A 19 2.76 7.86 1.81
CA GLY A 19 1.43 7.36 1.54
C GLY A 19 0.51 7.54 2.73
N GLU A 20 -0.78 7.40 2.47
CA GLU A 20 -1.78 7.40 3.52
C GLU A 20 -1.71 6.06 4.27
N LEU A 21 -1.46 6.09 5.57
CA LEU A 21 -1.35 4.86 6.35
C LEU A 21 -2.74 4.32 6.69
N ILE A 22 -3.07 3.16 6.15
CA ILE A 22 -4.25 2.39 6.53
C ILE A 22 -3.77 0.96 6.75
N PRO A 23 -3.41 0.58 7.98
CA PRO A 23 -2.91 -0.76 8.25
C PRO A 23 -3.83 -1.84 7.70
N GLN A 24 -3.26 -2.95 7.28
CA GLN A 24 -4.00 -4.06 6.66
C GLN A 24 -5.24 -4.44 7.44
N GLY A 25 -5.15 -4.51 8.77
CA GLY A 25 -6.27 -4.88 9.62
C GLY A 25 -7.41 -3.86 9.62
N ASP A 26 -7.14 -2.61 9.23
CA ASP A 26 -8.13 -1.54 9.22
C ASP A 26 -8.79 -1.36 7.85
N ILE A 27 -8.29 -2.02 6.81
CA ILE A 27 -8.82 -1.87 5.46
C ILE A 27 -10.32 -2.17 5.39
N PRO A 28 -10.83 -3.26 5.99
CA PRO A 28 -12.28 -3.54 5.90
C PRO A 28 -13.17 -2.41 6.43
N ASP A 29 -12.70 -1.66 7.43
CA ASP A 29 -13.45 -0.55 8.01
C ASP A 29 -13.14 0.80 7.36
N SER A 30 -12.28 0.82 6.34
CA SER A 30 -11.78 2.05 5.72
C SER A 30 -12.02 2.09 4.21
N VAL A 31 -12.90 1.24 3.70
CA VAL A 31 -13.15 1.12 2.25
C VAL A 31 -13.62 2.45 1.65
N ASP A 32 -14.37 3.23 2.41
CA ASP A 32 -14.87 4.53 1.97
C ASP A 32 -13.76 5.58 1.80
N LYS A 33 -12.58 5.34 2.35
CA LYS A 33 -11.42 6.25 2.20
C LYS A 33 -10.65 5.99 0.91
N ILE A 34 -10.94 4.89 0.23
CA ILE A 34 -10.23 4.49 -0.99
C ILE A 34 -10.96 5.06 -2.19
N ASP A 35 -10.25 5.84 -3.00
CA ASP A 35 -10.83 6.49 -4.16
C ASP A 35 -11.28 5.46 -5.21
N ARG A 36 -12.43 5.71 -5.83
CA ARG A 36 -13.01 4.84 -6.86
C ARG A 36 -12.70 5.30 -8.27
N ASP A 37 -12.29 6.55 -8.42
CA ASP A 37 -12.14 7.18 -9.74
C ASP A 37 -10.68 7.36 -10.13
N LYS A 38 -9.82 7.61 -9.15
CA LYS A 38 -8.39 7.79 -9.40
C LYS A 38 -7.68 6.45 -9.41
N LYS A 39 -6.49 6.43 -10.00
CA LYS A 39 -5.56 5.32 -9.81
C LYS A 39 -5.16 5.26 -8.33
N VAL A 40 -5.26 4.10 -7.72
CA VAL A 40 -4.87 3.87 -6.32
C VAL A 40 -3.73 2.87 -6.29
N VAL A 41 -2.59 3.27 -5.74
CA VAL A 41 -1.43 2.40 -5.57
C VAL A 41 -1.34 2.00 -4.10
N ILE A 42 -1.30 0.71 -3.84
CA ILE A 42 -1.23 0.15 -2.48
C ILE A 42 0.12 -0.53 -2.32
N TYR A 43 0.80 -0.27 -1.21
CA TYR A 43 2.12 -0.87 -0.98
C TYR A 43 2.27 -1.38 0.44
N CYS A 44 3.23 -2.31 0.59
CA CYS A 44 3.68 -2.79 1.88
C CYS A 44 5.20 -2.97 1.82
N ARG A 45 5.78 -3.83 2.66
CA ARG A 45 7.22 -4.05 2.67
C ARG A 45 7.69 -4.73 1.38
N SER A 46 7.10 -5.86 1.03
CA SER A 46 7.54 -6.70 -0.10
C SER A 46 6.53 -6.83 -1.23
N GLY A 47 5.30 -6.38 -1.02
CA GLY A 47 4.21 -6.53 -1.98
C GLY A 47 3.21 -7.64 -1.62
N ALA A 48 3.49 -8.45 -0.59
CA ALA A 48 2.63 -9.57 -0.24
C ALA A 48 1.33 -9.12 0.43
N ARG A 49 1.43 -8.32 1.50
CA ARG A 49 0.24 -7.82 2.22
C ARG A 49 -0.60 -6.92 1.33
N SER A 50 0.05 -6.02 0.58
CA SER A 50 -0.67 -5.12 -0.32
C SER A 50 -1.34 -5.86 -1.47
N GLY A 51 -0.68 -6.88 -2.01
CA GLY A 51 -1.29 -7.73 -3.03
C GLY A 51 -2.53 -8.44 -2.54
N ASN A 52 -2.50 -8.94 -1.29
CA ASN A 52 -3.68 -9.56 -0.67
C ASN A 52 -4.82 -8.56 -0.51
N MET A 53 -4.51 -7.32 -0.13
CA MET A 53 -5.52 -6.28 0.04
C MET A 53 -6.13 -5.86 -1.30
N VAL A 54 -5.32 -5.74 -2.34
CA VAL A 54 -5.83 -5.46 -3.69
C VAL A 54 -6.83 -6.53 -4.10
N GLN A 55 -6.47 -7.81 -3.95
CA GLN A 55 -7.36 -8.91 -4.31
C GLN A 55 -8.66 -8.90 -3.49
N TRP A 56 -8.54 -8.67 -2.19
CA TRP A 56 -9.71 -8.64 -1.31
C TRP A 56 -10.67 -7.52 -1.69
N LEU A 57 -10.14 -6.33 -1.96
CA LEU A 57 -10.96 -5.18 -2.37
C LEU A 57 -11.61 -5.40 -3.74
N GLU A 58 -10.89 -6.01 -4.68
CA GLU A 58 -11.44 -6.32 -6.00
C GLU A 58 -12.59 -7.32 -5.90
N ARG A 59 -12.43 -8.36 -5.07
CA ARG A 59 -13.43 -9.42 -4.94
C ARG A 59 -14.64 -9.02 -4.11
N ASN A 60 -14.44 -8.25 -3.05
CA ASN A 60 -15.50 -7.97 -2.09
C ASN A 60 -16.15 -6.60 -2.27
N HIS A 61 -15.48 -5.68 -2.95
CA HIS A 61 -15.97 -4.31 -3.14
C HIS A 61 -15.88 -3.84 -4.59
N GLN A 62 -15.54 -4.74 -5.51
CA GLN A 62 -15.56 -4.49 -6.95
C GLN A 62 -14.75 -3.26 -7.38
N PHE A 63 -13.61 -3.03 -6.75
CA PHE A 63 -12.68 -2.00 -7.19
C PHE A 63 -12.06 -2.38 -8.54
N GLU A 64 -11.88 -1.40 -9.41
CA GLU A 64 -11.31 -1.61 -10.75
C GLU A 64 -10.07 -0.75 -11.00
N ASN A 65 -9.64 0.04 -10.01
CA ASN A 65 -8.62 1.08 -10.16
C ASN A 65 -7.41 0.88 -9.24
N LEU A 66 -7.20 -0.35 -8.74
CA LEU A 66 -6.16 -0.63 -7.75
C LEU A 66 -4.91 -1.21 -8.41
N TYR A 67 -3.75 -0.82 -7.89
CA TYR A 67 -2.45 -1.32 -8.32
C TYR A 67 -1.63 -1.67 -7.09
N ASN A 68 -0.93 -2.80 -7.15
CA ASN A 68 0.02 -3.19 -6.11
C ASN A 68 1.41 -2.70 -6.52
N LEU A 69 2.11 -2.00 -5.63
CA LEU A 69 3.50 -1.62 -5.87
C LEU A 69 4.36 -2.88 -5.77
N LYS A 70 4.74 -3.42 -6.91
CA LYS A 70 5.46 -4.68 -7.00
C LYS A 70 6.80 -4.59 -6.27
N GLY A 71 7.05 -5.55 -5.38
CA GLY A 71 8.26 -5.57 -4.57
C GLY A 71 8.23 -4.63 -3.37
N GLY A 72 7.17 -3.82 -3.24
CA GLY A 72 6.96 -2.96 -2.09
C GLY A 72 8.02 -1.90 -1.88
N ILE A 73 8.09 -1.38 -0.65
CA ILE A 73 9.04 -0.33 -0.32
C ILE A 73 10.48 -0.81 -0.38
N LEU A 74 10.74 -2.12 -0.22
CA LEU A 74 12.09 -2.67 -0.37
C LEU A 74 12.61 -2.52 -1.78
N ALA A 75 11.78 -2.82 -2.78
CA ALA A 75 12.16 -2.64 -4.18
C ALA A 75 12.36 -1.16 -4.51
N TRP A 76 11.49 -0.30 -3.97
CA TRP A 76 11.63 1.15 -4.13
C TRP A 76 12.98 1.62 -3.60
N ALA A 77 13.35 1.20 -2.36
CA ALA A 77 14.61 1.58 -1.75
C ALA A 77 15.79 1.11 -2.59
N ARG A 78 15.75 -0.13 -3.08
CA ARG A 78 16.86 -0.71 -3.85
C ARG A 78 17.02 -0.06 -5.23
N GLU A 79 15.90 0.23 -5.91
CA GLU A 79 15.93 0.61 -7.31
C GLU A 79 15.78 2.11 -7.55
N ILE A 80 15.10 2.82 -6.63
CA ILE A 80 14.77 4.24 -6.81
C ILE A 80 15.50 5.12 -5.80
N ASP A 81 15.50 4.75 -4.52
CA ASP A 81 16.08 5.55 -3.45
C ASP A 81 16.98 4.72 -2.53
N PRO A 82 18.24 4.48 -2.95
CA PRO A 82 19.17 3.67 -2.13
C PRO A 82 19.52 4.29 -0.78
N SER A 83 19.22 5.57 -0.56
CA SER A 83 19.48 6.22 0.73
C SER A 83 18.42 5.90 1.77
N MET A 84 17.28 5.31 1.37
CA MET A 84 16.21 4.98 2.28
C MET A 84 16.62 3.81 3.18
N PRO A 85 16.44 3.91 4.51
CA PRO A 85 16.73 2.79 5.39
C PRO A 85 15.77 1.62 5.12
N THR A 86 16.30 0.40 5.21
CA THR A 86 15.53 -0.82 4.97
C THR A 86 15.48 -1.69 6.24
N TYR A 87 14.55 -2.64 6.25
CA TYR A 87 14.37 -3.50 7.43
C TYR A 87 13.98 -4.93 7.06
#